data_981be223fb8d0df726d99b7bfae34b7d
#
_entry.id   981be223fb8d0df726d99b7bfae34b7d
#
_cell.length_a   1.000
_cell.length_b   1.000
_cell.length_c   1.000
_cell.angle_alpha   90.00
_cell.angle_beta   90.00
_cell.angle_gamma   90.00
#
_symmetry.space_group_name_H-M   'P 1'
#
loop_
_entity.id
_entity.type
_entity.pdbx_description
1 polymer ?
#
loop_
_entity_poly.entity_id
_entity_poly.type
_entity_poly.pdbx_seq_one_letter_code
_entity_poly.pdbx_strand_id
1 'polypeptide(L)'
;MIRPRHTAALAAAFASFASLAAPSAQAEDLLIRNATVHTGVAGAAPQTGTDLLVKDGKIAAIGKGLAAPAGARVVEAQGRPVTSGVFGGLNRIGLEEIGLDSANGDYAQRLGQMRPEFDVTQAWNPDAPSLVIHRNNGVTFTVLTPGTAQGGSIVAGQGAPASLAGREALAPRAMFVDLGGDANDLSGGSRAAQFMLLRQALVEARAPNLVMVHDDRLLSPSGRQVLLEFLKGGGVFVFDVDRAVDIRRTIEFVQAEKLRAVIRGGAEAWRLAPELAAARIPVFLDPLDNLPGSFDTVGATMYNAARLNAAGVTVGVALRSPGVYEAGKMRQAAGNAVAHGLPWDAAFAAITRVPAEVFGVADRFGTLAPGRPADLVLWSGDPLEVSTVAELVVADGQLQSGVSRHTLLRDRYLERVRRGEAR
;
A
#
# COMPACT_ATOMS: atom_id res chain seq x y z
N MET A 1 9.63 -56.52 63.88
CA MET A 1 10.75 -55.63 63.56
C MET A 1 10.21 -54.46 62.74
N ILE A 2 10.08 -53.31 63.38
CA ILE A 2 9.44 -52.10 62.93
C ILE A 2 10.54 -51.14 62.42
N ARG A 3 10.42 -50.62 61.23
CA ARG A 3 11.29 -49.50 60.74
C ARG A 3 10.47 -48.26 60.55
N PRO A 4 10.98 -47.05 60.93
CA PRO A 4 10.20 -45.83 60.90
C PRO A 4 10.18 -45.14 59.56
N ARG A 5 9.09 -44.43 59.32
CA ARG A 5 8.83 -43.54 58.18
C ARG A 5 9.58 -42.23 58.37
N HIS A 6 10.34 -41.80 57.35
CA HIS A 6 10.85 -40.43 57.23
C HIS A 6 9.89 -39.65 56.34
N THR A 7 9.21 -38.71 56.94
CA THR A 7 8.47 -37.64 56.25
C THR A 7 9.44 -36.54 55.85
N ALA A 8 9.64 -36.36 54.56
CA ALA A 8 10.36 -35.21 53.99
C ALA A 8 9.33 -34.12 53.65
N ALA A 9 9.44 -32.98 54.32
CA ALA A 9 8.67 -31.77 54.03
C ALA A 9 9.27 -31.08 52.81
N LEU A 10 8.50 -30.96 51.73
CA LEU A 10 8.84 -30.10 50.56
C LEU A 10 8.44 -28.67 50.88
N ALA A 11 9.42 -27.81 51.08
CA ALA A 11 9.24 -26.36 51.13
C ALA A 11 9.09 -25.84 49.68
N ALA A 12 7.90 -25.38 49.31
CA ALA A 12 7.64 -24.72 48.03
C ALA A 12 8.13 -23.26 48.12
N ALA A 13 9.22 -22.96 47.45
CA ALA A 13 9.69 -21.59 47.23
C ALA A 13 8.89 -20.98 46.08
N PHE A 14 7.94 -20.08 46.39
CA PHE A 14 7.30 -19.22 45.40
C PHE A 14 8.31 -18.15 44.95
N ALA A 15 8.92 -18.36 43.81
CA ALA A 15 9.69 -17.33 43.13
C ALA A 15 8.70 -16.35 42.46
N SER A 16 8.53 -15.17 43.04
CA SER A 16 7.80 -14.06 42.46
C SER A 16 8.58 -13.58 41.22
N PHE A 17 8.15 -13.97 40.02
CA PHE A 17 8.55 -13.33 38.78
C PHE A 17 7.96 -11.92 38.75
N ALA A 18 8.72 -10.93 39.17
CA ALA A 18 8.43 -9.55 38.86
C ALA A 18 8.60 -9.41 37.33
N SER A 19 7.49 -9.31 36.61
CA SER A 19 7.46 -8.95 35.20
C SER A 19 8.06 -7.56 35.08
N LEU A 20 9.31 -7.46 34.65
CA LEU A 20 9.89 -6.23 34.13
C LEU A 20 9.10 -5.91 32.85
N ALA A 21 8.03 -5.13 33.00
CA ALA A 21 7.42 -4.46 31.87
C ALA A 21 8.52 -3.58 31.25
N ALA A 22 9.01 -3.99 30.06
CA ALA A 22 9.87 -3.12 29.26
C ALA A 22 9.11 -1.80 29.07
N PRO A 23 9.73 -0.63 29.29
CA PRO A 23 9.07 0.64 29.05
C PRO A 23 8.65 0.64 27.57
N SER A 24 7.35 0.69 27.30
CA SER A 24 6.85 0.98 25.97
C SER A 24 7.51 2.30 25.58
N ALA A 25 8.21 2.35 24.44
CA ALA A 25 8.78 3.58 23.93
C ALA A 25 7.61 4.57 23.80
N GLN A 26 7.55 5.51 24.73
CA GLN A 26 6.51 6.52 24.78
C GLN A 26 6.71 7.39 23.55
N ALA A 27 5.67 7.59 22.75
CA ALA A 27 5.74 8.43 21.58
C ALA A 27 6.17 9.83 22.02
N GLU A 28 7.23 10.38 21.41
CA GLU A 28 7.73 11.73 21.71
C GLU A 28 6.67 12.76 21.29
N ASP A 29 6.23 13.63 22.20
CA ASP A 29 5.35 14.74 21.87
C ASP A 29 6.07 15.72 20.95
N LEU A 30 5.39 16.18 19.90
CA LEU A 30 5.99 17.01 18.85
C LEU A 30 5.07 18.20 18.55
N LEU A 31 5.63 19.40 18.52
CA LEU A 31 4.98 20.58 18.01
C LEU A 31 5.72 21.10 16.78
N ILE A 32 5.07 21.06 15.62
CA ILE A 32 5.55 21.69 14.39
C ILE A 32 4.90 23.07 14.32
N ARG A 33 5.70 24.14 14.26
CA ARG A 33 5.24 25.53 14.22
C ARG A 33 5.36 26.13 12.84
N ASN A 34 4.43 27.06 12.55
CA ASN A 34 4.47 27.91 11.37
C ASN A 34 4.66 27.10 10.07
N ALA A 35 3.83 26.06 9.88
CA ALA A 35 3.82 25.24 8.69
C ALA A 35 2.75 25.70 7.69
N THR A 36 2.87 25.25 6.44
CA THR A 36 1.76 25.17 5.48
C THR A 36 1.18 23.75 5.56
N VAL A 37 0.06 23.59 6.27
CA VAL A 37 -0.54 22.26 6.52
C VAL A 37 -1.52 21.91 5.41
N HIS A 38 -1.22 20.84 4.68
CA HIS A 38 -2.11 20.21 3.72
C HIS A 38 -2.84 19.06 4.43
N THR A 39 -4.07 19.27 4.84
CA THR A 39 -4.81 18.26 5.62
C THR A 39 -5.16 17.01 4.82
N GLY A 40 -5.14 17.07 3.49
CA GLY A 40 -5.56 15.98 2.61
C GLY A 40 -7.09 15.78 2.54
N VAL A 41 -7.87 16.55 3.28
CA VAL A 41 -9.33 16.52 3.20
C VAL A 41 -9.76 17.06 1.84
N ALA A 42 -10.70 16.39 1.18
CA ALA A 42 -11.19 16.79 -0.13
C ALA A 42 -11.73 18.21 -0.14
N GLY A 43 -11.24 19.04 -1.07
CA GLY A 43 -11.64 20.44 -1.21
C GLY A 43 -11.09 21.40 -0.15
N ALA A 44 -10.29 20.93 0.82
CA ALA A 44 -9.68 21.80 1.81
C ALA A 44 -8.44 22.49 1.24
N ALA A 45 -8.40 23.82 1.34
CA ALA A 45 -7.21 24.59 0.98
C ALA A 45 -6.08 24.39 2.00
N PRO A 46 -4.79 24.55 1.58
CA PRO A 46 -3.66 24.54 2.48
C PRO A 46 -3.78 25.64 3.55
N GLN A 47 -3.44 25.31 4.80
CA GLN A 47 -3.50 26.22 5.94
C GLN A 47 -2.10 26.78 6.24
N THR A 48 -1.85 28.03 5.89
CA THR A 48 -0.54 28.69 6.09
C THR A 48 -0.38 29.25 7.50
N GLY A 49 0.87 29.28 8.00
CA GLY A 49 1.20 29.80 9.34
C GLY A 49 0.49 29.03 10.44
N THR A 50 0.36 27.74 10.28
CA THR A 50 -0.41 26.83 11.14
C THR A 50 0.53 25.92 11.92
N ASP A 51 0.23 25.72 13.20
CA ASP A 51 0.92 24.77 14.05
C ASP A 51 0.21 23.42 14.04
N LEU A 52 0.97 22.33 14.20
CA LEU A 52 0.46 20.98 14.34
C LEU A 52 1.08 20.34 15.58
N LEU A 53 0.23 19.91 16.52
CA LEU A 53 0.62 19.26 17.76
C LEU A 53 0.35 17.76 17.67
N VAL A 54 1.40 16.95 17.87
CA VAL A 54 1.31 15.52 18.11
C VAL A 54 1.50 15.25 19.60
N LYS A 55 0.61 14.49 20.18
CA LYS A 55 0.67 14.06 21.58
C LYS A 55 0.24 12.58 21.68
N ASP A 56 0.97 11.80 22.47
CA ASP A 56 0.69 10.37 22.64
C ASP A 56 0.52 9.62 21.29
N GLY A 57 1.33 9.96 20.29
CA GLY A 57 1.28 9.36 18.94
C GLY A 57 0.09 9.76 18.09
N LYS A 58 -0.75 10.72 18.52
CA LYS A 58 -1.91 11.21 17.76
C LYS A 58 -1.80 12.69 17.46
N ILE A 59 -2.45 13.14 16.40
CA ILE A 59 -2.65 14.56 16.14
C ILE A 59 -3.60 15.12 17.20
N ALA A 60 -3.08 15.90 18.13
CA ALA A 60 -3.88 16.50 19.20
C ALA A 60 -4.61 17.77 18.72
N ALA A 61 -3.93 18.61 17.94
CA ALA A 61 -4.50 19.86 17.43
C ALA A 61 -3.81 20.31 16.13
N ILE A 62 -4.57 21.03 15.29
CA ILE A 62 -4.09 21.79 14.13
C ILE A 62 -4.67 23.19 14.28
N GLY A 63 -3.84 24.24 14.33
CA GLY A 63 -4.30 25.62 14.55
C GLY A 63 -3.13 26.57 14.73
N LYS A 64 -3.42 27.85 15.05
CA LYS A 64 -2.39 28.87 15.26
C LYS A 64 -2.10 29.06 16.73
N GLY A 65 -0.81 29.29 17.07
CA GLY A 65 -0.39 29.67 18.42
C GLY A 65 -0.54 28.55 19.45
N LEU A 66 -0.34 27.30 19.06
CA LEU A 66 -0.45 26.16 19.97
C LEU A 66 0.67 26.18 21.01
N ALA A 67 0.33 25.88 22.27
CA ALA A 67 1.30 25.74 23.33
C ALA A 67 2.02 24.39 23.21
N ALA A 68 3.34 24.39 23.38
CA ALA A 68 4.12 23.15 23.47
C ALA A 68 3.90 22.51 24.84
N PRO A 69 3.54 21.22 24.92
CA PRO A 69 3.58 20.46 26.18
C PRO A 69 4.98 20.46 26.78
N ALA A 70 5.08 20.30 28.09
CA ALA A 70 6.37 20.17 28.77
C ALA A 70 7.13 18.96 28.23
N GLY A 71 8.38 19.16 27.79
CA GLY A 71 9.22 18.11 27.22
C GLY A 71 8.96 17.79 25.76
N ALA A 72 7.98 18.42 25.11
CA ALA A 72 7.73 18.21 23.69
C ALA A 72 8.87 18.77 22.82
N ARG A 73 9.21 18.04 21.76
CA ARG A 73 10.11 18.53 20.72
C ARG A 73 9.41 19.62 19.90
N VAL A 74 10.06 20.78 19.76
CA VAL A 74 9.55 21.88 18.93
C VAL A 74 10.35 21.98 17.65
N VAL A 75 9.67 22.02 16.51
CA VAL A 75 10.27 22.14 15.17
C VAL A 75 9.66 23.34 14.46
N GLU A 76 10.51 24.29 14.03
CA GLU A 76 10.09 25.45 13.25
C GLU A 76 10.04 25.10 11.76
N ALA A 77 8.84 25.02 11.21
CA ALA A 77 8.65 24.69 9.80
C ALA A 77 8.95 25.85 8.84
N GLN A 78 8.90 27.11 9.30
CA GLN A 78 9.20 28.29 8.47
C GLN A 78 8.36 28.37 7.19
N GLY A 79 7.08 28.02 7.27
CA GLY A 79 6.17 28.00 6.13
C GLY A 79 6.26 26.73 5.25
N ARG A 80 7.19 25.83 5.54
CA ARG A 80 7.36 24.57 4.75
C ARG A 80 6.13 23.67 4.85
N PRO A 81 5.88 22.83 3.80
CA PRO A 81 4.71 21.96 3.75
C PRO A 81 4.76 20.85 4.80
N VAL A 82 3.63 20.63 5.46
CA VAL A 82 3.33 19.43 6.26
C VAL A 82 2.14 18.72 5.64
N THR A 83 2.30 17.43 5.37
CA THR A 83 1.27 16.59 4.75
C THR A 83 1.10 15.28 5.52
N SER A 84 0.05 14.51 5.21
CA SER A 84 0.05 13.08 5.57
C SER A 84 1.20 12.34 4.90
N GLY A 85 1.56 11.18 5.43
CA GLY A 85 2.49 10.28 4.79
C GLY A 85 2.02 9.80 3.41
N VAL A 86 2.97 9.42 2.56
CA VAL A 86 2.75 9.04 1.17
C VAL A 86 2.53 7.53 1.05
N PHE A 87 1.63 7.16 0.15
CA PHE A 87 1.40 5.78 -0.27
C PHE A 87 2.57 5.25 -1.10
N GLY A 88 3.09 4.08 -0.75
CA GLY A 88 4.19 3.42 -1.45
C GLY A 88 3.80 2.66 -2.71
N GLY A 89 2.52 2.64 -3.07
CA GLY A 89 2.02 1.91 -4.23
C GLY A 89 1.50 0.51 -3.91
N LEU A 90 1.07 -0.17 -4.96
CA LEU A 90 0.76 -1.61 -4.98
C LEU A 90 2.08 -2.32 -5.25
N ASN A 91 2.78 -2.81 -4.22
CA ASN A 91 4.14 -3.29 -4.36
C ASN A 91 4.48 -4.50 -3.46
N ARG A 92 5.72 -4.97 -3.55
CA ARG A 92 6.23 -6.16 -2.88
C ARG A 92 7.22 -5.84 -1.76
N ILE A 93 7.16 -4.66 -1.19
CA ILE A 93 8.07 -4.24 -0.12
C ILE A 93 7.95 -5.16 1.10
N GLY A 94 9.08 -5.78 1.49
CA GLY A 94 9.11 -6.80 2.54
C GLY A 94 8.60 -8.20 2.14
N LEU A 95 8.16 -8.38 0.87
CA LEU A 95 7.87 -9.70 0.26
C LEU A 95 8.99 -10.13 -0.68
N GLU A 96 9.87 -9.23 -1.01
CA GLU A 96 11.00 -9.40 -1.90
C GLU A 96 12.17 -8.59 -1.35
N GLU A 97 13.34 -9.20 -1.22
CA GLU A 97 14.53 -8.52 -0.71
C GLU A 97 15.29 -7.81 -1.84
N ILE A 98 15.47 -8.48 -2.97
CA ILE A 98 16.20 -8.01 -4.14
C ILE A 98 15.48 -8.49 -5.41
N GLY A 99 14.97 -7.57 -6.23
CA GLY A 99 14.17 -7.89 -7.40
C GLY A 99 14.88 -8.65 -8.54
N LEU A 100 16.18 -8.90 -8.43
CA LEU A 100 16.96 -9.67 -9.40
C LEU A 100 17.14 -11.14 -9.04
N ASP A 101 16.70 -11.54 -7.84
CA ASP A 101 16.80 -12.93 -7.35
C ASP A 101 15.40 -13.49 -7.11
N SER A 102 14.94 -14.31 -8.04
CA SER A 102 13.62 -14.96 -7.97
C SER A 102 13.47 -15.94 -6.79
N ALA A 103 14.56 -16.35 -6.15
CA ALA A 103 14.53 -17.21 -4.98
C ALA A 103 14.10 -16.47 -3.69
N ASN A 104 14.17 -15.13 -3.71
CA ASN A 104 13.85 -14.26 -2.57
C ASN A 104 12.50 -13.54 -2.72
N GLY A 105 11.59 -14.05 -3.54
CA GLY A 105 10.27 -13.46 -3.78
C GLY A 105 9.12 -14.35 -3.31
N ASP A 106 8.51 -14.00 -2.18
CA ASP A 106 7.41 -14.75 -1.57
C ASP A 106 6.01 -14.22 -1.98
N TYR A 107 5.90 -13.69 -3.19
CA TYR A 107 4.71 -12.99 -3.67
C TYR A 107 3.87 -13.78 -4.68
N ALA A 108 4.32 -14.94 -5.14
CA ALA A 108 3.62 -15.72 -6.15
C ALA A 108 3.67 -17.23 -5.86
N GLN A 109 2.63 -17.94 -6.29
CA GLN A 109 2.56 -19.39 -6.20
C GLN A 109 2.45 -20.02 -7.61
N ARG A 110 2.86 -21.31 -7.74
CA ARG A 110 2.91 -22.07 -9.01
C ARG A 110 2.16 -23.39 -8.92
N LEU A 111 1.04 -23.40 -8.19
CA LEU A 111 0.30 -24.64 -7.89
C LEU A 111 -0.67 -25.05 -9.00
N GLY A 112 -0.76 -24.30 -10.10
CA GLY A 112 -1.64 -24.57 -11.24
C GLY A 112 -3.13 -24.33 -10.97
N GLN A 113 -3.58 -24.55 -9.75
CA GLN A 113 -4.97 -24.32 -9.33
C GLN A 113 -5.18 -22.87 -8.94
N MET A 114 -6.41 -22.39 -9.10
CA MET A 114 -6.83 -21.10 -8.60
C MET A 114 -6.85 -21.12 -7.06
N ARG A 115 -6.05 -20.26 -6.44
CA ARG A 115 -5.83 -20.20 -4.99
C ARG A 115 -6.17 -18.83 -4.40
N PRO A 116 -7.45 -18.44 -4.30
CA PRO A 116 -7.85 -17.20 -3.66
C PRO A 116 -7.37 -17.09 -2.20
N GLU A 117 -7.13 -18.24 -1.55
CA GLU A 117 -6.61 -18.31 -0.18
C GLU A 117 -5.12 -18.01 -0.05
N PHE A 118 -4.37 -17.93 -1.14
CA PHE A 118 -2.96 -17.52 -1.08
C PHE A 118 -2.88 -16.08 -0.59
N ASP A 119 -2.34 -15.87 0.60
CA ASP A 119 -2.24 -14.56 1.27
C ASP A 119 -0.76 -14.20 1.48
N VAL A 120 -0.26 -13.25 0.70
CA VAL A 120 1.16 -12.82 0.75
C VAL A 120 1.53 -12.17 2.09
N THR A 121 0.55 -11.73 2.87
CA THR A 121 0.84 -11.12 4.18
C THR A 121 1.47 -12.09 5.16
N GLN A 122 1.32 -13.40 4.93
CA GLN A 122 1.94 -14.44 5.75
C GLN A 122 3.46 -14.51 5.57
N ALA A 123 3.98 -14.01 4.46
CA ALA A 123 5.40 -13.95 4.15
C ALA A 123 6.00 -12.54 4.36
N TRP A 124 5.19 -11.56 4.74
CA TRP A 124 5.67 -10.19 4.88
C TRP A 124 6.70 -10.04 5.99
N ASN A 125 7.87 -9.50 5.64
CA ASN A 125 8.96 -9.18 6.55
C ASN A 125 8.92 -7.68 6.94
N PRO A 126 8.41 -7.31 8.13
CA PRO A 126 8.36 -5.92 8.59
C PRO A 126 9.73 -5.36 8.97
N ASP A 127 10.75 -6.19 9.09
CA ASP A 127 12.12 -5.79 9.42
C ASP A 127 13.02 -5.66 8.16
N ALA A 128 12.46 -5.81 6.95
CA ALA A 128 13.23 -5.65 5.72
C ALA A 128 13.83 -4.24 5.61
N PRO A 129 15.12 -4.11 5.26
CA PRO A 129 15.80 -2.81 5.20
C PRO A 129 15.14 -1.79 4.27
N SER A 130 14.45 -2.26 3.24
CA SER A 130 13.71 -1.42 2.28
C SER A 130 12.61 -0.59 2.94
N LEU A 131 11.92 -1.12 3.98
CA LEU A 131 10.87 -0.38 4.68
C LEU A 131 11.43 0.90 5.32
N VAL A 132 12.56 0.78 6.03
CA VAL A 132 13.21 1.92 6.69
C VAL A 132 13.66 2.98 5.69
N ILE A 133 14.21 2.56 4.55
CA ILE A 133 14.67 3.46 3.48
C ILE A 133 13.49 4.28 2.95
N HIS A 134 12.39 3.63 2.60
CA HIS A 134 11.22 4.31 2.03
C HIS A 134 10.49 5.16 3.06
N ARG A 135 10.38 4.68 4.31
CA ARG A 135 9.79 5.44 5.41
C ARG A 135 10.53 6.75 5.67
N ASN A 136 11.86 6.72 5.68
CA ASN A 136 12.67 7.93 5.83
C ASN A 136 12.50 8.93 4.67
N ASN A 137 11.96 8.49 3.54
CA ASN A 137 11.60 9.33 2.40
C ASN A 137 10.12 9.75 2.39
N GLY A 138 9.40 9.54 3.49
CA GLY A 138 8.03 9.98 3.68
C GLY A 138 6.95 8.99 3.21
N VAL A 139 7.34 7.78 2.78
CA VAL A 139 6.38 6.71 2.48
C VAL A 139 6.00 6.02 3.78
N THR A 140 4.73 6.05 4.17
CA THR A 140 4.30 5.53 5.48
C THR A 140 3.44 4.29 5.40
N PHE A 141 2.78 4.07 4.27
CA PHE A 141 1.96 2.87 4.05
C PHE A 141 2.02 2.41 2.60
N THR A 142 1.66 1.17 2.38
CA THR A 142 1.63 0.50 1.07
C THR A 142 0.49 -0.50 1.02
N VAL A 143 0.23 -1.10 -0.16
CA VAL A 143 -0.56 -2.33 -0.28
C VAL A 143 0.36 -3.44 -0.79
N LEU A 144 0.54 -4.46 0.04
CA LEU A 144 1.28 -5.67 -0.30
C LEU A 144 0.56 -6.39 -1.43
N THR A 145 1.28 -6.71 -2.50
CA THR A 145 0.67 -7.18 -3.74
C THR A 145 1.20 -8.56 -4.12
N PRO A 146 0.35 -9.58 -4.24
CA PRO A 146 0.74 -10.82 -4.88
C PRO A 146 0.98 -10.61 -6.37
N GLY A 147 1.62 -11.56 -7.00
CA GLY A 147 1.80 -11.60 -8.44
C GLY A 147 1.47 -12.97 -8.99
N THR A 148 1.19 -13.02 -10.27
CA THR A 148 1.08 -14.26 -11.02
C THR A 148 2.46 -14.76 -11.43
N ALA A 149 2.58 -16.06 -11.63
CA ALA A 149 3.78 -16.71 -12.15
C ALA A 149 3.38 -17.83 -13.12
N GLN A 150 4.27 -18.18 -14.03
CA GLN A 150 4.08 -19.32 -14.92
C GLN A 150 3.82 -20.60 -14.11
N GLY A 151 2.77 -21.33 -14.45
CA GLY A 151 2.29 -22.49 -13.70
C GLY A 151 1.34 -22.15 -12.54
N GLY A 152 0.99 -20.87 -12.35
CA GLY A 152 -0.05 -20.41 -11.43
C GLY A 152 -1.42 -20.24 -12.11
N SER A 153 -2.21 -19.29 -11.65
CA SER A 153 -3.52 -18.93 -12.22
C SER A 153 -3.69 -17.41 -12.35
N ILE A 154 -4.74 -17.00 -13.07
CA ILE A 154 -5.10 -15.57 -13.19
C ILE A 154 -5.49 -14.91 -11.86
N VAL A 155 -5.92 -15.68 -10.86
CA VAL A 155 -6.11 -15.17 -9.49
C VAL A 155 -4.79 -15.28 -8.75
N ALA A 156 -4.12 -14.14 -8.60
CA ALA A 156 -2.80 -14.07 -7.95
C ALA A 156 -2.87 -14.35 -6.44
N GLY A 157 -4.00 -14.04 -5.80
CA GLY A 157 -4.21 -14.23 -4.37
C GLY A 157 -4.57 -12.94 -3.64
N GLN A 158 -4.38 -12.93 -2.34
CA GLN A 158 -4.68 -11.83 -1.45
C GLN A 158 -3.45 -11.00 -1.13
N GLY A 159 -3.66 -9.69 -1.05
CA GLY A 159 -2.74 -8.73 -0.45
C GLY A 159 -3.47 -7.87 0.58
N ALA A 160 -2.76 -6.94 1.20
CA ALA A 160 -3.34 -6.06 2.21
C ALA A 160 -2.57 -4.74 2.35
N PRO A 161 -3.24 -3.69 2.86
CA PRO A 161 -2.52 -2.53 3.34
C PRO A 161 -1.54 -2.90 4.46
N ALA A 162 -0.40 -2.20 4.51
CA ALA A 162 0.58 -2.34 5.57
C ALA A 162 1.19 -0.97 5.91
N SER A 163 1.36 -0.71 7.20
CA SER A 163 2.15 0.44 7.67
C SER A 163 3.64 0.11 7.55
N LEU A 164 4.44 1.02 7.01
CA LEU A 164 5.89 0.83 6.97
C LEU A 164 6.56 0.95 8.35
N ALA A 165 5.82 1.42 9.36
CA ALA A 165 6.24 1.45 10.77
C ALA A 165 5.59 0.35 11.62
N GLY A 166 4.59 -0.35 11.08
CA GLY A 166 3.89 -1.45 11.73
C GLY A 166 4.61 -2.78 11.61
N ARG A 167 4.10 -3.78 12.30
CA ARG A 167 4.61 -5.16 12.27
C ARG A 167 3.61 -6.17 11.72
N GLU A 168 2.39 -5.74 11.45
CA GLU A 168 1.32 -6.58 10.93
C GLU A 168 0.64 -5.91 9.74
N ALA A 169 0.19 -6.72 8.79
CA ALA A 169 -0.64 -6.26 7.70
C ALA A 169 -2.05 -5.91 8.21
N LEU A 170 -2.64 -4.90 7.62
CA LEU A 170 -3.92 -4.34 8.03
C LEU A 170 -5.10 -5.04 7.32
N ALA A 171 -6.30 -4.82 7.83
CA ALA A 171 -7.54 -5.19 7.15
C ALA A 171 -8.13 -3.96 6.43
N PRO A 172 -8.97 -4.17 5.41
CA PRO A 172 -9.37 -5.43 4.79
C PRO A 172 -8.34 -5.98 3.80
N ARG A 173 -8.54 -7.22 3.34
CA ARG A 173 -7.74 -7.82 2.25
C ARG A 173 -8.20 -7.30 0.88
N ALA A 174 -7.29 -7.35 -0.09
CA ALA A 174 -7.58 -7.14 -1.50
C ALA A 174 -7.28 -8.43 -2.30
N MET A 175 -8.14 -8.78 -3.26
CA MET A 175 -7.98 -9.93 -4.16
C MET A 175 -7.44 -9.44 -5.50
N PHE A 176 -6.31 -9.97 -5.92
CA PHE A 176 -5.64 -9.58 -7.15
C PHE A 176 -5.92 -10.58 -8.26
N VAL A 177 -6.29 -10.04 -9.44
CA VAL A 177 -6.66 -10.81 -10.63
C VAL A 177 -6.00 -10.19 -11.83
N ASP A 178 -5.19 -10.96 -12.55
CA ASP A 178 -4.51 -10.52 -13.76
C ASP A 178 -5.33 -10.91 -15.00
N LEU A 179 -5.58 -9.95 -15.86
CA LEU A 179 -6.32 -10.08 -17.11
C LEU A 179 -5.52 -9.51 -18.29
N GLY A 180 -5.92 -9.85 -19.49
CA GLY A 180 -5.27 -9.34 -20.70
C GLY A 180 -4.24 -10.29 -21.28
N GLY A 181 -3.32 -9.75 -22.12
CA GLY A 181 -2.36 -10.54 -22.88
C GLY A 181 -1.38 -11.30 -22.01
N ASP A 182 -0.86 -10.66 -20.98
CA ASP A 182 0.16 -11.23 -20.09
C ASP A 182 -0.39 -12.41 -19.24
N ALA A 183 -1.71 -12.47 -19.05
CA ALA A 183 -2.39 -13.55 -18.33
C ALA A 183 -2.87 -14.70 -19.25
N ASN A 184 -2.62 -14.64 -20.55
CA ASN A 184 -3.08 -15.67 -21.49
C ASN A 184 -2.53 -17.07 -21.16
N ASP A 185 -1.25 -17.17 -20.83
CA ASP A 185 -0.61 -18.47 -20.50
C ASP A 185 -1.19 -19.09 -19.22
N LEU A 186 -1.83 -18.29 -18.37
CA LEU A 186 -2.48 -18.74 -17.14
C LEU A 186 -3.95 -19.17 -17.34
N SER A 187 -4.48 -19.01 -18.56
CA SER A 187 -5.89 -19.20 -18.90
C SER A 187 -6.11 -20.02 -20.18
N GLY A 188 -5.13 -20.85 -20.56
CA GLY A 188 -5.22 -21.67 -21.78
C GLY A 188 -5.08 -20.89 -23.08
N GLY A 189 -4.38 -19.75 -23.06
CA GLY A 189 -4.03 -18.98 -24.25
C GLY A 189 -5.08 -17.98 -24.75
N SER A 190 -6.13 -17.67 -23.96
CA SER A 190 -7.24 -16.84 -24.43
C SER A 190 -7.83 -15.92 -23.39
N ARG A 191 -8.04 -14.63 -23.73
CA ARG A 191 -8.78 -13.67 -22.88
C ARG A 191 -10.23 -14.10 -22.63
N ALA A 192 -10.86 -14.77 -23.58
CA ALA A 192 -12.22 -15.31 -23.36
C ALA A 192 -12.24 -16.35 -22.25
N ALA A 193 -11.21 -17.18 -22.17
CA ALA A 193 -11.07 -18.17 -21.11
C ALA A 193 -10.86 -17.52 -19.73
N GLN A 194 -10.24 -16.36 -19.63
CA GLN A 194 -10.09 -15.64 -18.36
C GLN A 194 -11.45 -15.35 -17.71
N PHE A 195 -12.38 -14.77 -18.47
CA PHE A 195 -13.74 -14.49 -17.98
C PHE A 195 -14.56 -15.78 -17.76
N MET A 196 -14.33 -16.83 -18.55
CA MET A 196 -14.93 -18.15 -18.32
C MET A 196 -14.52 -18.71 -16.97
N LEU A 197 -13.21 -18.73 -16.68
CA LEU A 197 -12.65 -19.21 -15.42
C LEU A 197 -13.13 -18.38 -14.22
N LEU A 198 -13.19 -17.06 -14.34
CA LEU A 198 -13.72 -16.22 -13.27
C LEU A 198 -15.18 -16.52 -12.97
N ARG A 199 -16.05 -16.64 -14.00
CA ARG A 199 -17.45 -16.99 -13.80
C ARG A 199 -17.61 -18.36 -13.16
N GLN A 200 -16.84 -19.36 -13.61
CA GLN A 200 -16.87 -20.69 -12.99
C GLN A 200 -16.46 -20.62 -11.51
N ALA A 201 -15.37 -19.90 -11.17
CA ALA A 201 -14.94 -19.75 -9.78
C ALA A 201 -16.02 -19.10 -8.90
N LEU A 202 -16.75 -18.08 -9.41
CA LEU A 202 -17.85 -17.45 -8.68
C LEU A 202 -19.03 -18.41 -8.48
N VAL A 203 -19.35 -19.23 -9.48
CA VAL A 203 -20.39 -20.26 -9.38
C VAL A 203 -20.00 -21.30 -8.33
N GLU A 204 -18.75 -21.78 -8.36
CA GLU A 204 -18.26 -22.73 -7.37
C GLU A 204 -18.25 -22.17 -5.94
N ALA A 205 -17.92 -20.88 -5.78
CA ALA A 205 -17.96 -20.23 -4.48
C ALA A 205 -19.38 -20.15 -3.91
N ARG A 206 -20.37 -19.79 -4.75
CA ARG A 206 -21.77 -19.59 -4.34
C ARG A 206 -22.55 -20.90 -4.21
N ALA A 207 -22.29 -21.88 -5.08
CA ALA A 207 -23.06 -23.11 -5.18
C ALA A 207 -22.12 -24.31 -5.43
N PRO A 208 -21.38 -24.76 -4.42
CA PRO A 208 -20.32 -25.77 -4.57
C PRO A 208 -20.84 -27.13 -5.07
N ASN A 209 -22.14 -27.40 -4.95
CA ASN A 209 -22.75 -28.65 -5.38
C ASN A 209 -23.10 -28.68 -6.88
N LEU A 210 -23.01 -27.56 -7.59
CA LEU A 210 -23.26 -27.52 -9.04
C LEU A 210 -22.11 -28.14 -9.85
N VAL A 211 -20.87 -28.11 -9.34
CA VAL A 211 -19.72 -28.79 -9.95
C VAL A 211 -19.52 -30.12 -9.24
N MET A 212 -20.14 -31.16 -9.80
CA MET A 212 -20.19 -32.51 -9.20
C MET A 212 -18.87 -33.28 -9.35
N VAL A 213 -18.17 -33.09 -10.47
CA VAL A 213 -16.91 -33.81 -10.77
C VAL A 213 -15.76 -33.08 -10.09
N HIS A 214 -15.03 -33.76 -9.26
CA HIS A 214 -13.94 -33.18 -8.46
C HIS A 214 -12.82 -32.62 -9.35
N ASP A 215 -12.50 -33.26 -10.45
CA ASP A 215 -11.41 -32.89 -11.35
C ASP A 215 -11.73 -31.62 -12.18
N ASP A 216 -13.02 -31.25 -12.28
CA ASP A 216 -13.45 -30.03 -12.97
C ASP A 216 -13.45 -28.78 -12.07
N ARG A 217 -13.17 -28.94 -10.76
CA ARG A 217 -13.20 -27.84 -9.81
C ARG A 217 -11.94 -26.97 -9.91
N LEU A 218 -12.15 -25.66 -10.01
CA LEU A 218 -11.08 -24.67 -10.01
C LEU A 218 -10.57 -24.36 -8.58
N LEU A 219 -11.46 -24.45 -7.58
CA LEU A 219 -11.20 -23.95 -6.24
C LEU A 219 -11.00 -25.08 -5.22
N SER A 220 -10.04 -24.89 -4.32
CA SER A 220 -9.96 -25.66 -3.08
C SER A 220 -11.15 -25.33 -2.15
N PRO A 221 -11.46 -26.16 -1.13
CA PRO A 221 -12.48 -25.83 -0.13
C PRO A 221 -12.21 -24.48 0.59
N SER A 222 -10.96 -24.20 0.96
CA SER A 222 -10.57 -22.93 1.58
C SER A 222 -10.65 -21.77 0.59
N GLY A 223 -10.23 -21.95 -0.66
CA GLY A 223 -10.34 -20.93 -1.70
C GLY A 223 -11.77 -20.52 -1.98
N ARG A 224 -12.71 -21.49 -1.97
CA ARG A 224 -14.15 -21.19 -2.07
C ARG A 224 -14.65 -20.33 -0.93
N GLN A 225 -14.25 -20.64 0.30
CA GLN A 225 -14.65 -19.87 1.48
C GLN A 225 -14.15 -18.44 1.39
N VAL A 226 -12.87 -18.25 1.09
CA VAL A 226 -12.26 -16.92 0.94
C VAL A 226 -12.96 -16.12 -0.17
N LEU A 227 -13.14 -16.71 -1.35
CA LEU A 227 -13.83 -16.03 -2.45
C LEU A 227 -15.26 -15.64 -2.07
N LEU A 228 -16.00 -16.51 -1.34
CA LEU A 228 -17.33 -16.20 -0.84
C LEU A 228 -17.35 -15.02 0.14
N GLU A 229 -16.33 -14.89 0.99
CA GLU A 229 -16.16 -13.74 1.90
C GLU A 229 -15.97 -12.44 1.11
N PHE A 230 -15.13 -12.44 0.07
CA PHE A 230 -14.98 -11.29 -0.83
C PHE A 230 -16.28 -10.91 -1.54
N LEU A 231 -17.06 -11.90 -2.01
CA LEU A 231 -18.37 -11.68 -2.63
C LEU A 231 -19.40 -11.07 -1.66
N LYS A 232 -19.24 -11.27 -0.37
CA LYS A 232 -20.06 -10.65 0.68
C LYS A 232 -19.57 -9.24 1.09
N GLY A 233 -18.57 -8.70 0.41
CA GLY A 233 -18.02 -7.38 0.70
C GLY A 233 -16.82 -7.37 1.65
N GLY A 234 -16.18 -8.51 1.89
CA GLY A 234 -15.01 -8.64 2.78
C GLY A 234 -13.72 -7.99 2.26
N GLY A 235 -13.73 -7.41 1.06
CA GLY A 235 -12.57 -6.75 0.46
C GLY A 235 -12.83 -6.17 -0.90
N VAL A 236 -11.78 -5.74 -1.60
CA VAL A 236 -11.82 -5.18 -2.93
C VAL A 236 -11.11 -6.11 -3.92
N PHE A 237 -11.64 -6.25 -5.14
CA PHE A 237 -10.96 -6.93 -6.24
C PHE A 237 -10.12 -5.93 -7.00
N VAL A 238 -8.85 -6.23 -7.21
CA VAL A 238 -7.92 -5.45 -8.04
C VAL A 238 -7.70 -6.22 -9.34
N PHE A 239 -8.23 -5.68 -10.42
CA PHE A 239 -8.06 -6.26 -11.76
C PHE A 239 -6.91 -5.54 -12.48
N ASP A 240 -5.86 -6.28 -12.79
CA ASP A 240 -4.74 -5.79 -13.61
C ASP A 240 -5.13 -5.94 -15.08
N VAL A 241 -5.43 -4.81 -15.76
CA VAL A 241 -5.94 -4.80 -17.15
C VAL A 241 -5.69 -3.47 -17.81
N ASP A 242 -5.21 -3.47 -19.06
CA ASP A 242 -4.74 -2.29 -19.77
C ASP A 242 -5.60 -1.90 -20.97
N ARG A 243 -5.99 -2.87 -21.80
CA ARG A 243 -6.66 -2.63 -23.11
C ARG A 243 -8.12 -2.22 -22.93
N ALA A 244 -8.57 -1.21 -23.63
CA ALA A 244 -9.92 -0.65 -23.51
C ALA A 244 -11.05 -1.70 -23.64
N VAL A 245 -10.92 -2.66 -24.57
CA VAL A 245 -11.92 -3.73 -24.73
C VAL A 245 -11.99 -4.62 -23.49
N ASP A 246 -10.84 -4.99 -22.91
CA ASP A 246 -10.77 -5.85 -21.74
C ASP A 246 -11.25 -5.10 -20.50
N ILE A 247 -10.92 -3.80 -20.37
CA ILE A 247 -11.47 -2.91 -19.33
C ILE A 247 -12.99 -2.87 -19.40
N ARG A 248 -13.58 -2.69 -20.59
CA ARG A 248 -15.04 -2.68 -20.74
C ARG A 248 -15.67 -4.01 -20.29
N ARG A 249 -15.07 -5.15 -20.67
CA ARG A 249 -15.53 -6.46 -20.20
C ARG A 249 -15.39 -6.63 -18.68
N THR A 250 -14.36 -6.05 -18.10
CA THR A 250 -14.17 -6.03 -16.64
C THR A 250 -15.26 -5.17 -15.97
N ILE A 251 -15.60 -4.00 -16.51
CA ILE A 251 -16.70 -3.17 -16.00
C ILE A 251 -18.02 -3.95 -16.04
N GLU A 252 -18.36 -4.58 -17.18
CA GLU A 252 -19.57 -5.40 -17.35
C GLU A 252 -19.60 -6.55 -16.32
N PHE A 253 -18.47 -7.25 -16.14
CA PHE A 253 -18.34 -8.34 -15.17
C PHE A 253 -18.54 -7.85 -13.73
N VAL A 254 -17.85 -6.78 -13.35
CA VAL A 254 -17.92 -6.17 -12.01
C VAL A 254 -19.37 -5.74 -11.66
N GLN A 255 -20.06 -5.13 -12.62
CA GLN A 255 -21.46 -4.71 -12.45
C GLN A 255 -22.42 -5.90 -12.33
N ALA A 256 -22.28 -6.90 -13.21
CA ALA A 256 -23.11 -8.11 -13.20
C ALA A 256 -22.96 -8.89 -11.89
N GLU A 257 -21.73 -9.00 -11.38
CA GLU A 257 -21.41 -9.77 -10.17
C GLU A 257 -21.50 -8.92 -8.88
N LYS A 258 -21.74 -7.60 -9.00
CA LYS A 258 -21.84 -6.61 -7.90
C LYS A 258 -20.60 -6.56 -7.03
N LEU A 259 -19.42 -6.57 -7.64
CA LEU A 259 -18.14 -6.57 -6.95
C LEU A 259 -17.72 -5.15 -6.58
N ARG A 260 -16.99 -4.99 -5.46
CA ARG A 260 -16.17 -3.83 -5.23
C ARG A 260 -14.85 -4.04 -5.97
N ALA A 261 -14.53 -3.16 -6.90
CA ALA A 261 -13.41 -3.36 -7.80
C ALA A 261 -12.56 -2.11 -7.98
N VAL A 262 -11.30 -2.34 -8.33
CA VAL A 262 -10.29 -1.36 -8.74
C VAL A 262 -9.65 -1.89 -10.03
N ILE A 263 -9.39 -1.01 -10.98
CA ILE A 263 -8.51 -1.32 -12.09
C ILE A 263 -7.09 -0.88 -11.72
N ARG A 264 -6.13 -1.77 -11.90
CA ARG A 264 -4.69 -1.49 -11.88
C ARG A 264 -4.17 -1.55 -13.30
N GLY A 265 -3.22 -0.68 -13.66
CA GLY A 265 -2.74 -0.51 -15.03
C GLY A 265 -3.62 0.47 -15.79
N GLY A 266 -4.56 -0.01 -16.57
CA GLY A 266 -5.51 0.86 -17.27
C GLY A 266 -4.88 1.80 -18.28
N ALA A 267 -3.86 1.36 -19.04
CA ALA A 267 -3.15 2.19 -20.01
C ALA A 267 -4.08 2.85 -21.04
N GLU A 268 -5.18 2.19 -21.38
CA GLU A 268 -6.22 2.71 -22.27
C GLU A 268 -7.52 3.13 -21.55
N ALA A 269 -7.52 3.23 -20.21
CA ALA A 269 -8.70 3.54 -19.41
C ALA A 269 -9.34 4.91 -19.77
N TRP A 270 -8.55 5.87 -20.22
CA TRP A 270 -9.04 7.18 -20.65
C TRP A 270 -10.10 7.11 -21.76
N ARG A 271 -10.10 6.05 -22.58
CA ARG A 271 -11.09 5.81 -23.63
C ARG A 271 -12.47 5.43 -23.09
N LEU A 272 -12.52 4.99 -21.83
CA LEU A 272 -13.70 4.52 -21.12
C LEU A 272 -13.99 5.37 -19.87
N ALA A 273 -13.46 6.58 -19.82
CA ALA A 273 -13.58 7.44 -18.65
C ALA A 273 -15.04 7.67 -18.20
N PRO A 274 -16.04 7.92 -19.10
CA PRO A 274 -17.43 8.04 -18.71
C PRO A 274 -18.01 6.74 -18.10
N GLU A 275 -17.70 5.58 -18.69
CA GLU A 275 -18.17 4.27 -18.21
C GLU A 275 -17.57 3.94 -16.83
N LEU A 276 -16.29 4.21 -16.63
CA LEU A 276 -15.59 4.02 -15.35
C LEU A 276 -16.16 4.93 -14.25
N ALA A 277 -16.43 6.20 -14.58
CA ALA A 277 -17.06 7.15 -13.66
C ALA A 277 -18.47 6.70 -13.27
N ALA A 278 -19.30 6.29 -14.24
CA ALA A 278 -20.65 5.79 -13.99
C ALA A 278 -20.65 4.51 -13.14
N ALA A 279 -19.68 3.61 -13.37
CA ALA A 279 -19.49 2.38 -12.59
C ALA A 279 -18.85 2.64 -11.22
N ARG A 280 -18.32 3.84 -10.96
CA ARG A 280 -17.56 4.20 -9.75
C ARG A 280 -16.37 3.24 -9.48
N ILE A 281 -15.69 2.85 -10.53
CA ILE A 281 -14.51 1.98 -10.44
C ILE A 281 -13.25 2.86 -10.42
N PRO A 282 -12.49 2.90 -9.32
CA PRO A 282 -11.21 3.61 -9.27
C PRO A 282 -10.18 3.00 -10.22
N VAL A 283 -9.30 3.84 -10.74
CA VAL A 283 -8.19 3.40 -11.61
C VAL A 283 -6.87 3.80 -10.96
N PHE A 284 -6.03 2.80 -10.69
CA PHE A 284 -4.66 2.97 -10.22
C PHE A 284 -3.72 2.74 -11.40
N LEU A 285 -3.15 3.81 -11.92
CA LEU A 285 -2.36 3.80 -13.15
C LEU A 285 -0.94 4.28 -12.95
N ASP A 286 -0.07 3.94 -13.90
CA ASP A 286 1.26 4.52 -14.01
C ASP A 286 1.19 5.79 -14.89
N PRO A 287 1.38 6.99 -14.31
CA PRO A 287 1.33 8.23 -15.09
C PRO A 287 2.45 8.36 -16.13
N LEU A 288 3.48 7.52 -16.05
CA LEU A 288 4.62 7.53 -16.98
C LEU A 288 4.41 6.60 -18.19
N ASP A 289 3.35 5.81 -18.19
CA ASP A 289 3.00 4.98 -19.34
C ASP A 289 2.70 5.85 -20.57
N ASN A 290 3.57 5.78 -21.57
CA ASN A 290 3.50 6.61 -22.77
C ASN A 290 3.85 5.85 -24.07
N LEU A 291 4.48 4.69 -23.95
CA LEU A 291 4.91 3.90 -25.09
C LEU A 291 4.17 2.55 -25.14
N PRO A 292 3.86 2.03 -26.33
CA PRO A 292 3.26 0.72 -26.48
C PRO A 292 4.29 -0.36 -26.14
N GLY A 293 4.30 -0.82 -24.87
CA GLY A 293 5.13 -1.95 -24.44
C GLY A 293 4.57 -3.30 -24.90
N SER A 294 3.26 -3.36 -25.18
CA SER A 294 2.54 -4.52 -25.70
C SER A 294 1.33 -4.11 -26.53
N PHE A 295 0.64 -5.08 -27.15
CA PHE A 295 -0.63 -4.82 -27.85
C PHE A 295 -1.76 -4.37 -26.92
N ASP A 296 -1.62 -4.54 -25.61
CA ASP A 296 -2.62 -4.10 -24.62
C ASP A 296 -2.43 -2.63 -24.23
N THR A 297 -1.30 -2.02 -24.56
CA THR A 297 -0.94 -0.65 -24.18
C THR A 297 -0.72 0.28 -25.38
N VAL A 298 -1.24 -0.07 -26.56
CA VAL A 298 -1.07 0.72 -27.78
C VAL A 298 -1.58 2.16 -27.63
N GLY A 299 -2.64 2.36 -26.85
CA GLY A 299 -3.22 3.66 -26.59
C GLY A 299 -2.71 4.34 -25.30
N ALA A 300 -1.58 3.91 -24.76
CA ALA A 300 -0.99 4.52 -23.58
C ALA A 300 -0.69 6.02 -23.82
N THR A 301 -0.90 6.84 -22.80
CA THR A 301 -0.67 8.29 -22.86
C THR A 301 -0.45 8.88 -21.48
N MET A 302 0.48 9.80 -21.34
CA MET A 302 0.70 10.53 -20.08
C MET A 302 -0.49 11.41 -19.66
N TYR A 303 -1.43 11.71 -20.57
CA TYR A 303 -2.65 12.46 -20.25
C TYR A 303 -3.77 11.58 -19.64
N ASN A 304 -3.53 10.28 -19.46
CA ASN A 304 -4.53 9.31 -18.97
C ASN A 304 -5.14 9.75 -17.63
N ALA A 305 -4.30 10.04 -16.63
CA ALA A 305 -4.73 10.47 -15.29
C ALA A 305 -5.59 11.74 -15.35
N ALA A 306 -5.17 12.75 -16.11
CA ALA A 306 -5.90 14.01 -16.25
C ALA A 306 -7.28 13.80 -16.91
N ARG A 307 -7.36 12.98 -17.97
CA ARG A 307 -8.62 12.67 -18.67
C ARG A 307 -9.60 11.90 -17.78
N LEU A 308 -9.11 10.92 -17.03
CA LEU A 308 -9.92 10.16 -16.08
C LEU A 308 -10.47 11.07 -14.98
N ASN A 309 -9.60 11.88 -14.36
CA ASN A 309 -10.00 12.83 -13.32
C ASN A 309 -11.03 13.85 -13.82
N ALA A 310 -10.84 14.39 -15.03
CA ALA A 310 -11.80 15.33 -15.64
C ALA A 310 -13.18 14.71 -15.89
N ALA A 311 -13.26 13.40 -16.08
CA ALA A 311 -14.51 12.65 -16.21
C ALA A 311 -15.11 12.22 -14.86
N GLY A 312 -14.47 12.55 -13.73
CA GLY A 312 -14.93 12.19 -12.38
C GLY A 312 -14.53 10.78 -11.92
N VAL A 313 -13.58 10.13 -12.60
CA VAL A 313 -13.03 8.85 -12.14
C VAL A 313 -12.08 9.10 -10.97
N THR A 314 -12.18 8.29 -9.93
CA THR A 314 -11.21 8.28 -8.83
C THR A 314 -9.88 7.71 -9.33
N VAL A 315 -8.82 8.54 -9.30
CA VAL A 315 -7.49 8.19 -9.79
C VAL A 315 -6.55 7.93 -8.62
N GLY A 316 -5.87 6.79 -8.62
CA GLY A 316 -4.73 6.48 -7.78
C GLY A 316 -3.48 6.28 -8.63
N VAL A 317 -2.31 6.36 -8.02
CA VAL A 317 -1.03 6.04 -8.66
C VAL A 317 -0.59 4.63 -8.29
N ALA A 318 -0.24 3.82 -9.28
CA ALA A 318 0.42 2.54 -9.13
C ALA A 318 1.39 2.34 -10.29
N LEU A 319 2.66 2.17 -9.98
CA LEU A 319 3.66 1.95 -11.01
C LEU A 319 3.51 0.55 -11.61
N ARG A 320 3.82 0.41 -12.88
CA ARG A 320 3.68 -0.85 -13.63
C ARG A 320 4.48 -1.99 -13.00
N SER A 321 5.71 -1.72 -12.61
CA SER A 321 6.51 -2.68 -11.86
C SER A 321 6.19 -2.59 -10.37
N PRO A 322 5.74 -3.68 -9.72
CA PRO A 322 5.46 -3.69 -8.28
C PRO A 322 6.73 -3.91 -7.42
N GLY A 323 7.92 -3.68 -7.96
CA GLY A 323 9.19 -3.92 -7.28
C GLY A 323 9.41 -3.06 -6.04
N VAL A 324 10.27 -3.54 -5.16
CA VAL A 324 10.57 -2.94 -3.85
C VAL A 324 10.99 -1.48 -3.94
N TYR A 325 11.77 -1.13 -4.97
CA TYR A 325 12.32 0.22 -5.13
C TYR A 325 11.32 1.24 -5.68
N GLU A 326 10.20 0.80 -6.21
CA GLU A 326 9.20 1.64 -6.86
C GLU A 326 8.45 2.54 -5.84
N ALA A 327 8.36 2.12 -4.58
CA ALA A 327 7.71 2.90 -3.53
C ALA A 327 8.29 4.32 -3.37
N GLY A 328 9.59 4.49 -3.60
CA GLY A 328 10.25 5.80 -3.54
C GLY A 328 9.92 6.74 -4.71
N LYS A 329 9.35 6.22 -5.81
CA LYS A 329 9.07 6.98 -7.04
C LYS A 329 7.63 7.54 -7.10
N MET A 330 6.79 7.21 -6.14
CA MET A 330 5.35 7.57 -6.16
C MET A 330 5.14 9.09 -6.27
N ARG A 331 5.91 9.89 -5.54
CA ARG A 331 5.83 11.37 -5.60
C ARG A 331 6.23 11.90 -6.98
N GLN A 332 7.31 11.36 -7.55
CA GLN A 332 7.75 11.70 -8.89
C GLN A 332 6.68 11.35 -9.94
N ALA A 333 6.07 10.17 -9.84
CA ALA A 333 5.00 9.77 -10.75
C ALA A 333 3.79 10.71 -10.67
N ALA A 334 3.37 11.08 -9.45
CA ALA A 334 2.29 12.04 -9.24
C ALA A 334 2.65 13.44 -9.77
N GLY A 335 3.90 13.92 -9.58
CA GLY A 335 4.38 15.18 -10.15
C GLY A 335 4.39 15.17 -11.69
N ASN A 336 4.75 14.06 -12.32
CA ASN A 336 4.63 13.91 -13.78
C ASN A 336 3.17 13.95 -14.25
N ALA A 337 2.22 13.39 -13.48
CA ALA A 337 0.80 13.53 -13.80
C ALA A 337 0.35 15.00 -13.77
N VAL A 338 0.86 15.81 -12.83
CA VAL A 338 0.61 17.26 -12.79
C VAL A 338 1.14 17.95 -14.04
N ALA A 339 2.35 17.62 -14.46
CA ALA A 339 2.95 18.16 -15.71
C ALA A 339 2.12 17.83 -16.95
N HIS A 340 1.28 16.77 -16.89
CA HIS A 340 0.39 16.35 -17.97
C HIS A 340 -1.09 16.65 -17.69
N GLY A 341 -1.37 17.64 -16.84
CA GLY A 341 -2.68 18.25 -16.69
C GLY A 341 -3.55 17.70 -15.55
N LEU A 342 -3.05 16.80 -14.71
CA LEU A 342 -3.77 16.44 -13.48
C LEU A 342 -3.63 17.59 -12.46
N PRO A 343 -4.71 18.10 -11.84
CA PRO A 343 -4.60 19.08 -10.77
C PRO A 343 -3.70 18.61 -9.63
N TRP A 344 -2.92 19.53 -9.04
CA TRP A 344 -1.94 19.19 -7.99
C TRP A 344 -2.58 18.48 -6.79
N ASP A 345 -3.72 18.97 -6.33
CA ASP A 345 -4.48 18.37 -5.21
C ASP A 345 -5.02 16.97 -5.54
N ALA A 346 -5.43 16.73 -6.79
CA ALA A 346 -5.82 15.41 -7.26
C ALA A 346 -4.62 14.45 -7.35
N ALA A 347 -3.47 14.93 -7.84
CA ALA A 347 -2.24 14.16 -7.91
C ALA A 347 -1.71 13.77 -6.53
N PHE A 348 -1.75 14.72 -5.58
CA PHE A 348 -1.37 14.46 -4.20
C PHE A 348 -2.36 13.51 -3.50
N ALA A 349 -3.65 13.69 -3.71
CA ALA A 349 -4.67 12.76 -3.23
C ALA A 349 -4.51 11.34 -3.79
N ALA A 350 -4.05 11.20 -5.05
CA ALA A 350 -3.81 9.91 -5.70
C ALA A 350 -2.69 9.08 -5.06
N ILE A 351 -1.83 9.70 -4.26
CA ILE A 351 -0.75 9.05 -3.51
C ILE A 351 -0.90 9.19 -1.99
N THR A 352 -2.06 9.61 -1.50
CA THR A 352 -2.33 9.77 -0.06
C THR A 352 -3.74 9.30 0.29
N ARG A 353 -4.74 10.16 0.20
CA ARG A 353 -6.12 9.90 0.61
C ARG A 353 -6.81 8.82 -0.22
N VAL A 354 -6.70 8.87 -1.54
CA VAL A 354 -7.39 7.93 -2.43
C VAL A 354 -7.02 6.48 -2.13
N PRO A 355 -5.74 6.07 -2.09
CA PRO A 355 -5.40 4.69 -1.72
C PRO A 355 -5.86 4.31 -0.31
N ALA A 356 -5.81 5.24 0.66
CA ALA A 356 -6.28 4.97 2.01
C ALA A 356 -7.80 4.70 2.05
N GLU A 357 -8.60 5.46 1.31
CA GLU A 357 -10.06 5.27 1.18
C GLU A 357 -10.41 3.97 0.45
N VAL A 358 -9.76 3.73 -0.68
CA VAL A 358 -10.05 2.59 -1.55
C VAL A 358 -9.73 1.27 -0.86
N PHE A 359 -8.60 1.21 -0.15
CA PHE A 359 -8.14 0.01 0.55
C PHE A 359 -8.57 -0.05 2.02
N GLY A 360 -9.45 0.86 2.47
CA GLY A 360 -10.15 0.76 3.75
C GLY A 360 -9.32 1.11 4.99
N VAL A 361 -8.27 1.92 4.84
CA VAL A 361 -7.38 2.36 5.94
C VAL A 361 -7.37 3.89 6.12
N ALA A 362 -8.43 4.55 5.67
CA ALA A 362 -8.56 6.00 5.74
C ALA A 362 -8.74 6.54 7.17
N ASP A 363 -8.99 5.69 8.14
CA ASP A 363 -8.98 6.03 9.57
C ASP A 363 -7.56 6.28 10.12
N ARG A 364 -6.53 5.77 9.43
CA ARG A 364 -5.12 5.86 9.83
C ARG A 364 -4.29 6.74 8.91
N PHE A 365 -4.50 6.68 7.59
CA PHE A 365 -3.63 7.28 6.57
C PHE A 365 -4.37 8.27 5.68
N GLY A 366 -3.58 9.08 4.95
CA GLY A 366 -4.03 9.91 3.84
C GLY A 366 -4.62 11.27 4.21
N THR A 367 -4.90 11.53 5.48
CA THR A 367 -5.40 12.85 5.93
C THR A 367 -4.92 13.19 7.34
N LEU A 368 -4.75 14.50 7.61
CA LEU A 368 -4.41 15.02 8.92
C LEU A 368 -5.67 15.59 9.60
N ALA A 369 -6.04 15.04 10.75
CA ALA A 369 -7.14 15.57 11.56
C ALA A 369 -6.93 15.25 13.05
N PRO A 370 -7.39 16.11 13.97
CA PRO A 370 -7.32 15.83 15.39
C PRO A 370 -7.96 14.48 15.77
N GLY A 371 -7.31 13.76 16.68
CA GLY A 371 -7.69 12.42 17.14
C GLY A 371 -7.17 11.25 16.30
N ARG A 372 -6.68 11.49 15.08
CA ARG A 372 -6.09 10.45 14.24
C ARG A 372 -4.66 10.08 14.67
N PRO A 373 -4.19 8.87 14.40
CA PRO A 373 -2.77 8.54 14.51
C PRO A 373 -1.93 9.58 13.77
N ALA A 374 -0.81 9.97 14.34
CA ALA A 374 0.10 10.90 13.67
C ALA A 374 0.86 10.14 12.57
N ASP A 375 0.47 10.42 11.34
CA ASP A 375 1.10 9.93 10.12
C ASP A 375 1.35 11.13 9.23
N LEU A 376 2.54 11.74 9.33
CA LEU A 376 2.83 13.03 8.71
C LEU A 376 4.29 13.18 8.29
N VAL A 377 4.50 14.09 7.36
CA VAL A 377 5.83 14.44 6.84
C VAL A 377 5.96 15.96 6.74
N LEU A 378 7.07 16.50 7.26
CA LEU A 378 7.54 17.86 6.99
C LEU A 378 8.49 17.78 5.80
N TRP A 379 8.24 18.56 4.76
CA TRP A 379 9.00 18.57 3.52
C TRP A 379 9.85 19.85 3.39
N SER A 380 10.99 19.75 2.69
CA SER A 380 11.84 20.90 2.39
C SER A 380 11.22 21.86 1.35
N GLY A 381 10.24 21.42 0.59
CA GLY A 381 9.53 22.13 -0.47
C GLY A 381 8.29 21.39 -0.92
N ASP A 382 7.80 21.65 -2.14
CA ASP A 382 6.64 20.93 -2.70
C ASP A 382 6.90 19.43 -2.70
N PRO A 383 6.03 18.60 -2.06
CA PRO A 383 6.21 17.14 -1.99
C PRO A 383 6.18 16.46 -3.36
N LEU A 384 5.62 17.05 -4.41
CA LEU A 384 5.60 16.47 -5.75
C LEU A 384 6.86 16.80 -6.58
N GLU A 385 7.73 17.70 -6.08
CA GLU A 385 8.99 18.02 -6.72
C GLU A 385 10.08 17.00 -6.37
N VAL A 386 10.87 16.60 -7.38
CA VAL A 386 11.94 15.58 -7.23
C VAL A 386 13.03 16.03 -6.26
N SER A 387 13.36 17.33 -6.27
CA SER A 387 14.39 17.92 -5.39
C SER A 387 13.98 18.02 -3.94
N THR A 388 12.70 17.87 -3.62
CA THR A 388 12.18 17.97 -2.26
C THR A 388 12.50 16.71 -1.46
N VAL A 389 12.95 16.90 -0.22
CA VAL A 389 13.27 15.83 0.73
C VAL A 389 12.33 15.86 1.93
N ALA A 390 12.09 14.67 2.51
CA ALA A 390 11.42 14.55 3.80
C ALA A 390 12.42 14.93 4.90
N GLU A 391 12.16 16.00 5.64
CA GLU A 391 13.02 16.48 6.72
C GLU A 391 12.66 15.88 8.07
N LEU A 392 11.37 15.59 8.27
CA LEU A 392 10.87 14.93 9.46
C LEU A 392 9.71 14.01 9.06
N VAL A 393 9.72 12.80 9.56
CA VAL A 393 8.66 11.80 9.32
C VAL A 393 8.16 11.30 10.66
N VAL A 394 6.86 11.35 10.85
CA VAL A 394 6.15 10.63 11.90
C VAL A 394 5.31 9.56 11.22
N ALA A 395 5.54 8.31 11.56
CA ALA A 395 4.81 7.19 11.01
C ALA A 395 4.25 6.34 12.15
N ASP A 396 2.97 6.02 12.09
CA ASP A 396 2.22 5.28 13.11
C ASP A 396 2.41 5.88 14.53
N GLY A 397 2.38 7.21 14.62
CA GLY A 397 2.55 7.96 15.85
C GLY A 397 3.99 8.09 16.37
N GLN A 398 4.97 7.53 15.67
CA GLN A 398 6.37 7.52 16.11
C GLN A 398 7.25 8.38 15.21
N LEU A 399 8.03 9.27 15.82
CA LEU A 399 9.04 10.04 15.12
C LEU A 399 10.15 9.12 14.61
N GLN A 400 10.45 9.21 13.31
CA GLN A 400 11.45 8.37 12.67
C GLN A 400 12.84 8.98 12.82
N SER A 401 13.85 8.14 13.12
CA SER A 401 15.21 8.60 13.38
C SER A 401 15.95 9.11 12.13
N GLY A 402 15.43 8.86 10.93
CA GLY A 402 16.12 9.16 9.68
C GLY A 402 17.34 8.26 9.39
N VAL A 403 17.70 7.37 10.32
CA VAL A 403 18.84 6.46 10.16
C VAL A 403 18.44 5.25 9.35
N SER A 404 19.21 4.93 8.31
CA SER A 404 19.07 3.74 7.48
C SER A 404 20.45 3.20 7.11
N ARG A 405 20.48 2.00 6.53
CA ARG A 405 21.74 1.45 5.97
C ARG A 405 22.38 2.41 4.95
N HIS A 406 21.57 3.09 4.15
CA HIS A 406 22.08 4.06 3.16
C HIS A 406 22.70 5.27 3.83
N THR A 407 22.09 5.84 4.86
CA THR A 407 22.66 6.98 5.58
C THR A 407 23.94 6.59 6.31
N LEU A 408 23.98 5.43 6.93
CA LEU A 408 25.19 4.92 7.60
C LEU A 408 26.35 4.68 6.62
N LEU A 409 26.06 4.14 5.44
CA LEU A 409 27.07 3.96 4.39
C LEU A 409 27.54 5.31 3.85
N ARG A 410 26.61 6.21 3.53
CA ARG A 410 26.94 7.58 3.10
C ARG A 410 27.90 8.24 4.10
N ASP A 411 27.58 8.24 5.37
CA ASP A 411 28.33 8.94 6.41
C ASP A 411 29.72 8.32 6.57
N ARG A 412 29.83 6.98 6.54
CA ARG A 412 31.12 6.27 6.53
C ARG A 412 32.03 6.71 5.39
N TYR A 413 31.49 6.77 4.16
CA TYR A 413 32.29 7.12 2.99
C TYR A 413 32.55 8.62 2.90
N LEU A 414 31.62 9.46 3.33
CA LEU A 414 31.79 10.91 3.38
C LEU A 414 32.95 11.30 4.33
N GLU A 415 33.08 10.62 5.47
CA GLU A 415 34.24 10.81 6.36
C GLU A 415 35.56 10.47 5.70
N ARG A 416 35.61 9.36 4.93
CA ARG A 416 36.83 8.99 4.17
C ARG A 416 37.21 10.03 3.13
N VAL A 417 36.23 10.54 2.38
CA VAL A 417 36.43 11.63 1.40
C VAL A 417 36.96 12.88 2.11
N ARG A 418 36.39 13.26 3.24
CA ARG A 418 36.83 14.43 4.03
C ARG A 418 38.23 14.27 4.58
N ARG A 419 38.66 13.05 4.90
CA ARG A 419 40.04 12.77 5.36
C ARG A 419 41.05 12.61 4.20
N GLY A 420 40.61 12.70 2.94
CA GLY A 420 41.48 12.49 1.78
C GLY A 420 41.90 11.02 1.56
N GLU A 421 41.20 10.06 2.20
CA GLU A 421 41.48 8.62 2.11
C GLU A 421 40.75 7.94 0.94
N ALA A 422 39.91 8.66 0.19
CA ALA A 422 39.22 8.13 -0.98
C ALA A 422 40.16 8.19 -2.21
N ARG A 423 40.67 7.06 -2.64
CA ARG A 423 41.20 6.83 -3.97
C ARG A 423 40.25 5.96 -4.78
#